data_c924f1ec74ffe8a9d00f601dde3fed58
#
_entry.id   c924f1ec74ffe8a9d00f601dde3fed58
#
_cell.length_a   1.000
_cell.length_b   1.000
_cell.length_c   1.000
_cell.angle_alpha   90.00
_cell.angle_beta   90.00
_cell.angle_gamma   90.00
#
_symmetry.space_group_name_H-M   'P 1'
#
loop_
_entity.id
_entity.type
_entity.pdbx_description
1 polymer ?
#
loop_
_entity_poly.entity_id
_entity_poly.type
_entity_poly.pdbx_seq_one_letter_code
_entity_poly.pdbx_strand_id
1 'polypeptide(L)'
;KRQDRRGDEIKGQDPWFHMQILALTPTEVLVCHNPRFIRSAQRFPQVPALRPIQEEAIDRLQALADNPRFKLEIDFQPGDIQLINNMALLHSRNAYEDWPEPDRRRHLLRLWLSVPNGRLLPKAFFARQGTDPATGRPAGFPLPTGAAYAAPLEAPHLIR
;
A
#
# COMPACT_ATOMS: atom_id res chain seq x y z
N LYS A 1 -12.97 -6.08 1.92
CA LYS A 1 -13.52 -4.73 1.99
C LYS A 1 -13.27 -3.97 0.69
N ARG A 2 -14.10 -2.97 0.41
CA ARG A 2 -13.84 -2.03 -0.68
C ARG A 2 -12.90 -0.94 -0.17
N GLN A 3 -11.95 -0.58 -1.03
CA GLN A 3 -10.96 0.46 -0.76
C GLN A 3 -10.97 1.49 -1.88
N ASP A 4 -10.85 2.76 -1.51
CA ASP A 4 -10.79 3.90 -2.43
C ASP A 4 -9.49 3.87 -3.25
N ARG A 5 -9.56 4.14 -4.55
CA ARG A 5 -8.36 4.21 -5.41
C ARG A 5 -7.54 5.48 -5.18
N ARG A 6 -8.15 6.60 -4.86
CA ARG A 6 -7.51 7.88 -4.48
C ARG A 6 -6.24 8.23 -5.27
N GLY A 7 -6.42 8.57 -6.54
CA GLY A 7 -5.32 8.94 -7.43
C GLY A 7 -4.78 7.82 -8.31
N ASP A 8 -5.26 6.57 -8.09
CA ASP A 8 -4.98 5.44 -8.98
C ASP A 8 -6.24 5.06 -9.77
N GLU A 9 -7.08 6.04 -10.09
CA GLU A 9 -8.30 5.81 -10.86
C GLU A 9 -7.94 5.33 -12.27
N ILE A 10 -8.62 4.27 -12.70
CA ILE A 10 -8.44 3.66 -14.02
C ILE A 10 -9.71 3.91 -14.82
N LYS A 11 -9.59 4.52 -16.01
CA LYS A 11 -10.73 4.78 -16.89
C LYS A 11 -11.50 3.48 -17.17
N GLY A 12 -12.81 3.52 -16.94
CA GLY A 12 -13.70 2.37 -17.14
C GLY A 12 -13.75 1.37 -16.00
N GLN A 13 -13.08 1.65 -14.88
CA GLN A 13 -13.19 0.87 -13.66
C GLN A 13 -13.85 1.68 -12.54
N ASP A 14 -14.36 0.95 -11.53
CA ASP A 14 -14.87 1.60 -10.33
C ASP A 14 -13.78 2.43 -9.64
N PRO A 15 -14.14 3.57 -9.01
CA PRO A 15 -13.19 4.39 -8.24
C PRO A 15 -12.77 3.73 -6.92
N TRP A 16 -13.18 2.50 -6.69
CA TRP A 16 -12.75 1.63 -5.59
C TRP A 16 -12.37 0.24 -6.11
N PHE A 17 -11.70 -0.53 -5.29
CA PHE A 17 -11.41 -1.94 -5.56
C PHE A 17 -11.74 -2.80 -4.34
N HIS A 18 -11.99 -4.07 -4.57
CA HIS A 18 -12.24 -5.02 -3.49
C HIS A 18 -10.93 -5.66 -3.04
N MET A 19 -10.61 -5.56 -1.75
CA MET A 19 -9.42 -6.16 -1.17
C MET A 19 -9.73 -6.83 0.16
N GLN A 20 -9.13 -7.97 0.39
CA GLN A 20 -9.19 -8.68 1.65
C GLN A 20 -8.18 -8.06 2.63
N ILE A 21 -8.56 -7.84 3.89
CA ILE A 21 -7.65 -7.29 4.91
C ILE A 21 -6.72 -8.38 5.43
N LEU A 22 -7.29 -9.56 5.69
CA LEU A 22 -6.57 -10.72 6.21
C LEU A 22 -6.88 -11.94 5.35
N ALA A 23 -5.88 -12.75 5.06
CA ALA A 23 -6.07 -14.09 4.53
C ALA A 23 -5.23 -15.09 5.32
N LEU A 24 -5.81 -16.24 5.57
CA LEU A 24 -5.11 -17.37 6.17
C LEU A 24 -4.72 -18.34 5.04
N THR A 25 -3.46 -18.70 4.98
CA THR A 25 -2.97 -19.83 4.21
C THR A 25 -2.59 -20.94 5.18
N PRO A 26 -2.31 -22.16 4.72
CA PRO A 26 -1.89 -23.23 5.62
C PRO A 26 -0.64 -22.93 6.46
N THR A 27 0.20 -21.99 5.99
CA THR A 27 1.48 -21.70 6.61
C THR A 27 1.59 -20.27 7.13
N GLU A 28 0.65 -19.36 6.80
CA GLU A 28 0.84 -17.94 7.02
C GLU A 28 -0.46 -17.15 7.19
N VAL A 29 -0.32 -16.04 7.89
CA VAL A 29 -1.30 -14.96 7.91
C VAL A 29 -0.78 -13.86 6.98
N LEU A 30 -1.58 -13.51 5.97
CA LEU A 30 -1.32 -12.39 5.10
C LEU A 30 -2.17 -11.19 5.55
N VAL A 31 -1.58 -10.01 5.54
CA VAL A 31 -2.26 -8.79 5.97
C VAL A 31 -2.08 -7.66 4.94
N CYS A 32 -3.17 -6.96 4.66
CA CYS A 32 -3.15 -5.71 3.92
C CYS A 32 -4.17 -4.76 4.54
N HIS A 33 -3.73 -3.92 5.44
CA HIS A 33 -4.58 -3.04 6.22
C HIS A 33 -4.32 -1.58 5.87
N ASN A 34 -5.33 -0.94 5.30
CA ASN A 34 -5.33 0.49 5.06
C ASN A 34 -6.68 1.08 5.47
N PRO A 35 -6.86 1.40 6.76
CA PRO A 35 -8.13 1.88 7.31
C PRO A 35 -8.58 3.18 6.63
N ARG A 36 -7.64 4.03 6.27
CA ARG A 36 -7.92 5.30 5.59
C ARG A 36 -8.61 5.09 4.24
N PHE A 37 -8.15 4.13 3.43
CA PHE A 37 -8.77 3.84 2.14
C PHE A 37 -10.11 3.11 2.29
N ILE A 38 -10.24 2.27 3.31
CA ILE A 38 -11.50 1.57 3.61
C ILE A 38 -12.57 2.58 3.99
N ARG A 39 -12.27 3.50 4.90
CA ARG A 39 -13.21 4.55 5.35
C ARG A 39 -13.51 5.56 4.24
N SER A 40 -12.51 5.98 3.49
CA SER A 40 -12.70 6.87 2.36
C SER A 40 -13.62 6.29 1.29
N ALA A 41 -13.62 4.97 1.08
CA ALA A 41 -14.51 4.32 0.14
C ALA A 41 -16.00 4.46 0.52
N GLN A 42 -16.33 4.79 1.77
CA GLN A 42 -17.71 5.01 2.20
C GLN A 42 -18.36 6.27 1.59
N ARG A 43 -17.59 7.14 0.96
CA ARG A 43 -18.09 8.28 0.20
C ARG A 43 -18.86 7.89 -1.08
N PHE A 44 -18.69 6.67 -1.56
CA PHE A 44 -19.34 6.17 -2.75
C PHE A 44 -20.66 5.49 -2.41
N PRO A 45 -21.82 5.95 -2.95
CA PRO A 45 -23.13 5.39 -2.63
C PRO A 45 -23.27 3.89 -2.92
N GLN A 46 -22.50 3.39 -3.90
CA GLN A 46 -22.52 1.98 -4.29
C GLN A 46 -21.69 1.08 -3.34
N VAL A 47 -20.90 1.66 -2.46
CA VAL A 47 -20.13 0.91 -1.47
C VAL A 47 -21.01 0.65 -0.25
N PRO A 48 -21.26 -0.62 0.11
CA PRO A 48 -22.03 -0.95 1.29
C PRO A 48 -21.42 -0.34 2.56
N ALA A 49 -22.26 0.27 3.38
CA ALA A 49 -21.83 0.86 4.65
C ALA A 49 -21.10 -0.15 5.53
N LEU A 50 -20.11 0.34 6.26
CA LEU A 50 -19.43 -0.45 7.28
C LEU A 50 -20.40 -0.71 8.45
N ARG A 51 -20.51 -1.96 8.84
CA ARG A 51 -21.25 -2.32 10.07
C ARG A 51 -20.43 -1.96 11.30
N PRO A 52 -21.06 -1.65 12.46
CA PRO A 52 -20.33 -1.30 13.69
C PRO A 52 -19.22 -2.29 14.07
N ILE A 53 -19.49 -3.59 13.98
CA ILE A 53 -18.47 -4.63 14.26
C ILE A 53 -17.28 -4.58 13.27
N GLN A 54 -17.46 -4.05 12.08
CA GLN A 54 -16.37 -3.91 11.10
C GLN A 54 -15.53 -2.68 11.39
N GLU A 55 -16.14 -1.59 11.86
CA GLU A 55 -15.41 -0.42 12.34
C GLU A 55 -14.60 -0.79 13.58
N GLU A 56 -15.21 -1.45 14.56
CA GLU A 56 -14.51 -1.93 15.75
C GLU A 56 -13.30 -2.82 15.38
N ALA A 57 -13.46 -3.75 14.44
CA ALA A 57 -12.37 -4.61 14.00
C ALA A 57 -11.22 -3.83 13.33
N ILE A 58 -11.54 -2.79 12.56
CA ILE A 58 -10.55 -1.90 11.94
C ILE A 58 -9.79 -1.14 13.03
N ASP A 59 -10.52 -0.56 14.00
CA ASP A 59 -9.91 0.21 15.09
C ASP A 59 -9.05 -0.68 15.98
N ARG A 60 -9.51 -1.89 16.29
CA ARG A 60 -8.75 -2.84 17.10
C ARG A 60 -7.46 -3.28 16.41
N LEU A 61 -7.51 -3.54 15.12
CA LEU A 61 -6.29 -3.88 14.36
C LEU A 61 -5.31 -2.71 14.32
N GLN A 62 -5.81 -1.49 14.16
CA GLN A 62 -4.98 -0.28 14.23
C GLN A 62 -4.34 -0.12 15.61
N ALA A 63 -5.11 -0.27 16.68
CA ALA A 63 -4.61 -0.18 18.04
C ALA A 63 -3.54 -1.23 18.35
N LEU A 64 -3.68 -2.44 17.82
CA LEU A 64 -2.65 -3.48 17.94
C LEU A 64 -1.38 -3.12 17.15
N ALA A 65 -1.53 -2.58 15.94
CA ALA A 65 -0.39 -2.16 15.13
C ALA A 65 0.39 -0.99 15.77
N ASP A 66 -0.30 -0.11 16.48
CA ASP A 66 0.31 1.03 17.18
C ASP A 66 0.88 0.67 18.57
N ASN A 67 0.60 -0.52 19.06
CA ASN A 67 1.07 -0.96 20.38
C ASN A 67 2.60 -1.13 20.37
N PRO A 68 3.34 -0.49 21.30
CA PRO A 68 4.80 -0.59 21.38
C PRO A 68 5.35 -2.01 21.48
N ARG A 69 4.55 -2.95 22.00
CA ARG A 69 4.93 -4.38 22.08
C ARG A 69 5.10 -5.03 20.71
N PHE A 70 4.39 -4.53 19.68
CA PHE A 70 4.37 -5.10 18.33
C PHE A 70 5.00 -4.18 17.29
N LYS A 71 5.30 -2.94 17.67
CA LYS A 71 5.83 -1.91 16.79
C LYS A 71 7.35 -1.83 16.91
N LEU A 72 8.02 -1.82 15.77
CA LEU A 72 9.42 -1.46 15.64
C LEU A 72 9.50 -0.05 15.04
N GLU A 73 10.21 0.84 15.69
CA GLU A 73 10.52 2.18 15.16
C GLU A 73 11.92 2.18 14.56
N ILE A 74 12.05 2.73 13.38
CA ILE A 74 13.31 2.83 12.64
C ILE A 74 13.49 4.29 12.24
N ASP A 75 14.61 4.86 12.64
CA ASP A 75 15.02 6.19 12.23
C ASP A 75 15.93 6.09 11.00
N PHE A 76 15.37 6.40 9.82
CA PHE A 76 16.06 6.31 8.55
C PHE A 76 17.11 7.40 8.39
N GLN A 77 18.30 6.98 8.02
CA GLN A 77 19.39 7.88 7.64
C GLN A 77 19.54 7.95 6.12
N PRO A 78 20.12 9.02 5.58
CA PRO A 78 20.44 9.10 4.15
C PRO A 78 21.30 7.91 3.69
N GLY A 79 20.83 7.21 2.66
CA GLY A 79 21.48 6.00 2.13
C GLY A 79 20.90 4.69 2.63
N ASP A 80 20.01 4.70 3.62
CA ASP A 80 19.36 3.48 4.10
C ASP A 80 18.46 2.85 3.04
N ILE A 81 18.51 1.53 2.96
CA ILE A 81 17.66 0.72 2.10
C ILE A 81 16.83 -0.21 2.96
N GLN A 82 15.50 -0.13 2.82
CA GLN A 82 14.58 -1.01 3.50
C GLN A 82 13.91 -1.98 2.53
N LEU A 83 14.00 -3.27 2.82
CA LEU A 83 13.26 -4.32 2.12
C LEU A 83 12.16 -4.85 3.04
N ILE A 84 10.92 -4.81 2.57
CA ILE A 84 9.75 -5.25 3.35
C ILE A 84 8.97 -6.31 2.60
N ASN A 85 8.64 -7.40 3.29
CA ASN A 85 7.56 -8.27 2.86
C ASN A 85 6.22 -7.60 3.20
N ASN A 86 5.67 -6.86 2.26
CA ASN A 86 4.50 -6.01 2.44
C ASN A 86 3.19 -6.79 2.70
N MET A 87 3.21 -8.12 2.60
CA MET A 87 2.05 -8.97 2.91
C MET A 87 2.15 -9.59 4.31
N ALA A 88 3.32 -9.53 4.94
CA ALA A 88 3.54 -10.06 6.29
C ALA A 88 3.65 -8.95 7.35
N LEU A 89 4.02 -7.75 6.96
CA LEU A 89 4.27 -6.62 7.86
C LEU A 89 3.42 -5.41 7.49
N LEU A 90 2.84 -4.79 8.49
CA LEU A 90 2.27 -3.45 8.36
C LEU A 90 3.38 -2.43 8.56
N HIS A 91 3.33 -1.34 7.81
CA HIS A 91 4.26 -0.24 7.96
C HIS A 91 3.56 1.10 7.77
N SER A 92 4.01 2.07 8.50
CA SER A 92 3.55 3.46 8.38
C SER A 92 4.71 4.41 8.67
N ARG A 93 4.44 5.68 8.59
CA ARG A 93 5.39 6.72 9.05
C ARG A 93 4.77 7.48 10.22
N ASN A 94 5.60 7.92 11.13
CA ASN A 94 5.21 8.89 12.15
C ASN A 94 4.95 10.26 11.50
N ALA A 95 4.27 11.15 12.22
CA ALA A 95 4.19 12.55 11.83
C ALA A 95 5.61 13.14 11.76
N TYR A 96 5.85 14.01 10.79
CA TYR A 96 7.10 14.74 10.66
C TYR A 96 6.80 16.11 10.05
N GLU A 97 7.69 17.04 10.32
CA GLU A 97 7.69 18.36 9.69
C GLU A 97 8.76 18.38 8.61
N ASP A 98 8.40 18.87 7.45
CA ASP A 98 9.34 19.02 6.34
C ASP A 98 10.03 20.36 6.38
N TRP A 99 11.23 20.41 5.84
CA TRP A 99 11.94 21.67 5.67
C TRP A 99 11.26 22.51 4.57
N PRO A 100 11.24 23.85 4.71
CA PRO A 100 10.75 24.73 3.66
C PRO A 100 11.54 24.55 2.36
N GLU A 101 12.86 24.38 2.48
CA GLU A 101 13.77 24.21 1.35
C GLU A 101 13.59 22.86 0.67
N PRO A 102 13.32 22.78 -0.64
CA PRO A 102 13.02 21.54 -1.36
C PRO A 102 14.14 20.49 -1.28
N ASP A 103 15.40 20.90 -1.28
CA ASP A 103 16.58 20.02 -1.23
C ASP A 103 16.81 19.39 0.16
N ARG A 104 16.18 19.94 1.19
CA ARG A 104 16.24 19.43 2.57
C ARG A 104 15.02 18.57 2.93
N ARG A 105 14.02 18.53 2.07
CA ARG A 105 12.79 17.77 2.33
C ARG A 105 13.07 16.28 2.37
N ARG A 106 12.31 15.60 3.24
CA ARG A 106 12.35 14.14 3.31
C ARG A 106 11.95 13.54 1.96
N HIS A 107 12.84 12.78 1.36
CA HIS A 107 12.59 12.10 0.11
C HIS A 107 12.87 10.60 0.23
N LEU A 108 11.88 9.76 -0.11
CA LEU A 108 12.02 8.31 -0.17
C LEU A 108 11.64 7.82 -1.56
N LEU A 109 12.55 7.08 -2.17
CA LEU A 109 12.25 6.29 -3.36
C LEU A 109 11.58 4.99 -2.96
N ARG A 110 10.55 4.57 -3.68
CA ARG A 110 9.84 3.33 -3.43
C ARG A 110 9.71 2.51 -4.70
N LEU A 111 10.09 1.25 -4.60
CA LEU A 111 9.87 0.26 -5.64
C LEU A 111 8.97 -0.86 -5.11
N TRP A 112 8.05 -1.31 -5.95
CA TRP A 112 7.26 -2.50 -5.72
C TRP A 112 7.84 -3.63 -6.53
N LEU A 113 8.33 -4.66 -5.85
CA LEU A 113 9.00 -5.77 -6.48
C LEU A 113 8.08 -7.00 -6.49
N SER A 114 7.96 -7.65 -7.64
CA SER A 114 7.39 -8.99 -7.77
C SER A 114 8.51 -10.00 -7.88
N VAL A 115 8.66 -10.83 -6.85
CA VAL A 115 9.75 -11.82 -6.81
C VAL A 115 9.32 -13.07 -7.59
N PRO A 116 10.02 -13.47 -8.66
CA PRO A 116 9.60 -14.60 -9.52
C PRO A 116 9.37 -15.91 -8.77
N ASN A 117 10.22 -16.21 -7.79
CA ASN A 117 10.13 -17.40 -6.95
C ASN A 117 9.46 -17.14 -5.59
N GLY A 118 8.86 -15.97 -5.42
CA GLY A 118 8.11 -15.65 -4.21
C GLY A 118 6.84 -16.50 -4.09
N ARG A 119 6.28 -16.56 -2.90
CA ARG A 119 5.04 -17.30 -2.65
C ARG A 119 3.87 -16.79 -3.50
N LEU A 120 2.94 -17.68 -3.82
CA LEU A 120 1.70 -17.30 -4.50
C LEU A 120 0.76 -16.62 -3.48
N LEU A 121 0.25 -15.48 -3.87
CA LEU A 121 -0.72 -14.73 -3.08
C LEU A 121 -2.15 -15.06 -3.55
N PRO A 122 -3.13 -15.10 -2.65
CA PRO A 122 -4.54 -15.16 -3.05
C PRO A 122 -4.90 -13.96 -3.93
N LYS A 123 -5.67 -14.18 -5.00
CA LYS A 123 -6.07 -13.11 -5.95
C LYS A 123 -6.71 -11.90 -5.27
N ALA A 124 -7.38 -12.12 -4.15
CA ALA A 124 -7.98 -11.04 -3.35
C ALA A 124 -6.97 -10.03 -2.76
N PHE A 125 -5.67 -10.38 -2.73
CA PHE A 125 -4.61 -9.52 -2.22
C PHE A 125 -3.93 -8.64 -3.26
N PHE A 126 -4.21 -8.86 -4.54
CA PHE A 126 -3.66 -8.03 -5.62
C PHE A 126 -4.71 -7.58 -6.64
N ALA A 127 -5.96 -7.51 -6.21
CA ALA A 127 -7.06 -7.01 -7.05
C ALA A 127 -6.84 -5.57 -7.56
N ARG A 128 -6.01 -4.78 -6.84
CA ARG A 128 -5.63 -3.43 -7.25
C ARG A 128 -4.64 -3.42 -8.43
N GLN A 129 -3.68 -4.35 -8.42
CA GLN A 129 -2.61 -4.43 -9.42
C GLN A 129 -3.00 -5.25 -10.65
N GLY A 130 -4.06 -6.04 -10.55
CA GLY A 130 -4.38 -7.04 -11.57
C GLY A 130 -3.44 -8.25 -11.52
N THR A 131 -3.64 -9.16 -12.45
CA THR A 131 -2.86 -10.41 -12.55
C THR A 131 -2.12 -10.44 -13.88
N ASP A 132 -0.83 -10.69 -13.83
CA ASP A 132 -0.04 -11.04 -15.00
C ASP A 132 -0.51 -12.43 -15.52
N PRO A 133 -1.01 -12.53 -16.75
CA PRO A 133 -1.55 -13.78 -17.28
C PRO A 133 -0.49 -14.88 -17.45
N ALA A 134 0.76 -14.50 -17.64
CA ALA A 134 1.86 -15.45 -17.85
C ALA A 134 2.32 -16.12 -16.55
N THR A 135 2.28 -15.37 -15.44
CA THR A 135 2.84 -15.83 -14.16
C THR A 135 1.80 -16.06 -13.08
N GLY A 136 0.58 -15.56 -13.26
CA GLY A 136 -0.46 -15.56 -12.23
C GLY A 136 -0.16 -14.65 -11.03
N ARG A 137 0.87 -13.82 -11.12
CA ARG A 137 1.36 -12.93 -10.06
C ARG A 137 0.78 -11.53 -10.20
N PRO A 138 0.94 -10.65 -9.19
CA PRO A 138 0.59 -9.25 -9.34
C PRO A 138 1.26 -8.63 -10.56
N ALA A 139 0.48 -8.01 -11.44
CA ALA A 139 0.96 -7.40 -12.68
C ALA A 139 1.68 -6.05 -12.47
N GLY A 140 1.61 -5.50 -11.27
CA GLY A 140 2.08 -4.15 -10.97
C GLY A 140 0.98 -3.09 -11.14
N PHE A 141 1.36 -1.83 -10.99
CA PHE A 141 0.44 -0.71 -11.18
C PHE A 141 0.54 -0.21 -12.61
N PRO A 142 -0.55 -0.25 -13.39
CA PRO A 142 -0.53 0.35 -14.72
C PRO A 142 -0.32 1.86 -14.59
N LEU A 143 0.47 2.42 -15.50
CA LEU A 143 0.57 3.87 -15.62
C LEU A 143 -0.80 4.45 -16.01
N PRO A 144 -1.17 5.61 -15.48
CA PRO A 144 -2.34 6.34 -15.96
C PRO A 144 -2.24 6.57 -17.47
N THR A 145 -3.36 6.46 -18.17
CA THR A 145 -3.40 6.68 -19.64
C THR A 145 -2.85 8.05 -19.99
N GLY A 146 -1.80 8.09 -20.81
CA GLY A 146 -1.14 9.34 -21.23
C GLY A 146 -0.02 9.82 -20.29
N ALA A 147 0.25 9.11 -19.18
CA ALA A 147 1.41 9.41 -18.36
C ALA A 147 2.69 8.85 -19.02
N ALA A 148 3.66 9.74 -19.23
CA ALA A 148 5.03 9.32 -19.53
C ALA A 148 5.71 8.88 -18.23
N TYR A 149 6.45 7.77 -18.28
CA TYR A 149 7.30 7.39 -17.15
C TYR A 149 8.48 8.36 -17.10
N ALA A 150 8.46 9.26 -16.15
CA ALA A 150 9.62 10.07 -15.81
C ALA A 150 10.20 9.50 -14.51
N ALA A 151 11.28 8.74 -14.61
CA ALA A 151 12.04 8.38 -13.43
C ALA A 151 12.76 9.65 -12.91
N PRO A 152 12.49 10.13 -11.70
CA PRO A 152 13.19 11.28 -11.15
C PRO A 152 14.68 11.03 -10.84
N LEU A 153 15.19 9.84 -11.20
CA LEU A 153 16.58 9.42 -11.02
C LEU A 153 17.59 10.27 -11.79
N GLU A 154 17.15 11.06 -12.77
CA GLU A 154 18.01 11.95 -13.54
C GLU A 154 17.96 13.43 -13.07
N ALA A 155 17.30 13.71 -11.97
CA ALA A 155 17.34 15.06 -11.42
C ALA A 155 18.76 15.36 -10.89
N PRO A 156 19.50 16.35 -11.45
CA PRO A 156 20.92 16.56 -11.14
C PRO A 156 21.23 16.83 -9.66
N HIS A 157 20.22 17.16 -8.87
CA HIS A 157 20.33 17.41 -7.43
C HIS A 157 20.23 16.14 -6.56
N LEU A 158 19.96 14.96 -7.14
CA LEU A 158 19.91 13.69 -6.42
C LEU A 158 21.25 12.92 -6.48
N ILE A 159 22.22 13.44 -7.23
CA ILE A 159 23.57 12.86 -7.40
C ILE A 159 24.60 13.79 -6.73
N ARG A 160 24.46 13.97 -5.43
CA ARG A 160 25.53 14.59 -4.62
C ARG A 160 25.79 13.77 -3.38
#